data_529a84f84e1f1ffc5db544e846481e77
#
_entry.id   529a84f84e1f1ffc5db544e846481e77
#
_cell.length_a   1.000
_cell.length_b   1.000
_cell.length_c   1.000
_cell.angle_alpha   90.00
_cell.angle_beta   90.00
_cell.angle_gamma   90.00
#
_symmetry.space_group_name_H-M   'P 1'
#
loop_
_entity.id
_entity.type
_entity.pdbx_description
1 polymer ?
#
loop_
_entity_poly.entity_id
_entity_poly.type
_entity_poly.pdbx_seq_one_letter_code
_entity_poly.pdbx_strand_id
1 'polypeptide(L)'
;MLDFYSEFKDYATKHMGVSGIQFHYWEQLQNTLYSNVSISGSLTPYILEEREMRVTQMDIFSRLMMDRILWVAGPVNDQMSTVLQAQLMFLDNLEERDIIMHVDSPGGSVKSGLSMVDVMNYVKSDISTINTGMAASMG
;
A
#
# COMPACT_ATOMS: atom_id res chain seq x y z
N MET A 1 -1.07 -14.64 25.25
CA MET A 1 -0.97 -13.44 24.40
C MET A 1 -1.34 -12.13 25.14
N LEU A 2 -2.13 -12.19 26.23
CA LEU A 2 -2.45 -11.06 27.11
C LEU A 2 -1.29 -10.65 28.04
N ASP A 3 -0.36 -11.55 28.33
CA ASP A 3 0.74 -11.35 29.27
C ASP A 3 1.82 -10.39 28.73
N PHE A 4 2.24 -10.58 27.50
CA PHE A 4 3.29 -9.77 26.88
C PHE A 4 2.92 -8.28 26.74
N TYR A 5 1.63 -7.98 26.52
CA TYR A 5 1.17 -6.60 26.40
C TYR A 5 1.16 -5.86 27.73
N SER A 6 0.76 -6.53 28.81
CA SER A 6 0.79 -5.96 30.17
C SER A 6 2.22 -5.70 30.64
N GLU A 7 3.13 -6.62 30.36
CA GLU A 7 4.56 -6.47 30.67
C GLU A 7 5.20 -5.30 29.87
N PHE A 8 4.87 -5.17 28.58
CA PHE A 8 5.35 -4.06 27.78
C PHE A 8 4.83 -2.70 28.28
N LYS A 9 3.54 -2.61 28.66
CA LYS A 9 2.94 -1.41 29.24
C LYS A 9 3.64 -1.00 30.52
N ASP A 10 3.87 -1.96 31.41
CA ASP A 10 4.57 -1.74 32.66
C ASP A 10 6.03 -1.31 32.44
N TYR A 11 6.72 -1.90 31.48
CA TYR A 11 8.07 -1.53 31.14
C TYR A 11 8.13 -0.11 30.58
N ALA A 12 7.26 0.22 29.61
CA ALA A 12 7.20 1.53 28.97
C ALA A 12 6.91 2.67 29.98
N THR A 13 6.01 2.44 30.93
CA THR A 13 5.63 3.44 31.93
C THR A 13 6.66 3.57 33.06
N LYS A 14 7.27 2.46 33.51
CA LYS A 14 8.21 2.46 34.65
C LYS A 14 9.65 2.77 34.26
N HIS A 15 10.08 2.37 33.07
CA HIS A 15 11.48 2.45 32.64
C HIS A 15 11.77 3.41 31.50
N MET A 16 10.81 3.65 30.62
CA MET A 16 10.98 4.53 29.46
C MET A 16 10.40 5.95 29.67
N GLY A 17 9.82 6.24 30.83
CA GLY A 17 9.25 7.54 31.14
C GLY A 17 8.01 7.92 30.33
N VAL A 18 7.38 6.95 29.66
CA VAL A 18 6.13 7.18 28.93
C VAL A 18 5.01 7.40 29.95
N SER A 19 4.34 8.56 29.92
CA SER A 19 3.24 8.81 30.85
C SER A 19 2.07 7.87 30.55
N GLY A 20 1.35 7.45 31.61
CA GLY A 20 0.17 6.58 31.44
C GLY A 20 -0.89 7.20 30.51
N ILE A 21 -0.96 8.55 30.45
CA ILE A 21 -1.85 9.28 29.54
C ILE A 21 -1.39 9.13 28.08
N GLN A 22 -0.10 9.22 27.81
CA GLN A 22 0.47 9.03 26.47
C GLN A 22 0.28 7.59 25.99
N PHE A 23 0.47 6.62 26.92
CA PHE A 23 0.25 5.20 26.61
C PHE A 23 -1.23 4.93 26.31
N HIS A 24 -2.15 5.49 27.09
CA HIS A 24 -3.59 5.36 26.85
C HIS A 24 -4.03 6.01 25.54
N TYR A 25 -3.45 7.15 25.18
CA TYR A 25 -3.72 7.80 23.90
C TYR A 25 -3.22 6.95 22.71
N TRP A 26 -2.04 6.33 22.84
CA TRP A 26 -1.50 5.39 21.89
C TRP A 26 -2.40 4.13 21.76
N GLU A 27 -2.88 3.60 22.87
CA GLU A 27 -3.81 2.47 22.93
C GLU A 27 -5.15 2.79 22.23
N GLN A 28 -5.71 3.98 22.46
CA GLN A 28 -6.90 4.45 21.75
C GLN A 28 -6.65 4.59 20.25
N LEU A 29 -5.51 5.14 19.83
CA LEU A 29 -5.14 5.22 18.43
C LEU A 29 -5.02 3.84 17.78
N GLN A 30 -4.35 2.89 18.45
CA GLN A 30 -4.25 1.51 17.97
C GLN A 30 -5.63 0.86 17.86
N ASN A 31 -6.46 0.96 18.89
CA ASN A 31 -7.81 0.42 18.86
C ASN A 31 -8.68 1.07 17.76
N THR A 32 -8.54 2.35 17.53
CA THR A 32 -9.23 3.06 16.45
C THR A 32 -8.72 2.62 15.07
N LEU A 33 -7.41 2.46 14.93
CA LEU A 33 -6.80 1.96 13.71
C LEU A 33 -7.20 0.50 13.43
N TYR A 34 -7.19 -0.37 14.45
CA TYR A 34 -7.53 -1.79 14.29
C TYR A 34 -9.04 -2.05 14.24
N SER A 35 -9.89 -1.27 14.91
CA SER A 35 -11.34 -1.44 14.86
C SER A 35 -11.96 -0.90 13.56
N ASN A 36 -11.32 0.07 12.91
CA ASN A 36 -11.72 0.57 11.61
C ASN A 36 -11.06 -0.17 10.43
N VAL A 37 -10.16 -1.11 10.72
CA VAL A 37 -9.64 -2.04 9.71
C VAL A 37 -10.64 -3.19 9.51
N SER A 38 -11.78 -2.87 8.96
CA SER A 38 -12.37 -3.69 7.92
C SER A 38 -11.32 -3.76 6.82
N ILE A 39 -10.88 -4.95 6.45
CA ILE A 39 -9.84 -5.26 5.43
C ILE A 39 -10.22 -4.73 4.02
N SER A 40 -11.18 -3.86 3.89
CA SER A 40 -11.52 -3.12 2.67
C SER A 40 -10.98 -1.68 2.64
N GLY A 41 -10.35 -1.22 3.71
CA GLY A 41 -9.71 0.09 3.77
C GLY A 41 -8.21 -0.05 3.58
N SER A 42 -7.69 0.39 2.47
CA SER A 42 -6.25 0.54 2.25
C SER A 42 -5.63 1.36 3.39
N LEU A 43 -4.66 0.78 4.12
CA LEU A 43 -3.83 1.49 5.11
C LEU A 43 -2.86 2.45 4.40
N THR A 44 -3.39 3.31 3.55
CA THR A 44 -2.57 4.26 2.82
C THR A 44 -2.51 5.58 3.58
N PRO A 45 -1.31 6.07 3.93
CA PRO A 45 -1.18 7.38 4.53
C PRO A 45 -1.62 8.45 3.53
N TYR A 46 -2.35 9.44 4.05
CA TYR A 46 -2.75 10.61 3.26
C TYR A 46 -1.65 11.65 3.30
N ILE A 47 -1.41 12.29 2.18
CA ILE A 47 -0.54 13.46 2.06
C ILE A 47 -1.37 14.69 1.69
N LEU A 48 -0.92 15.85 2.11
CA LEU A 48 -1.43 17.13 1.65
C LEU A 48 -0.44 17.69 0.63
N GLU A 49 -0.88 17.84 -0.60
CA GLU A 49 -0.10 18.48 -1.65
C GLU A 49 -0.69 19.87 -1.93
N GLU A 50 0.12 20.90 -1.71
CA GLU A 50 -0.24 22.27 -2.02
C GLU A 50 0.33 22.64 -3.40
N ARG A 51 -0.54 22.93 -4.34
CA ARG A 51 -0.18 23.46 -5.67
C ARG A 51 -0.97 24.71 -5.92
N GLU A 52 -0.28 25.83 -6.12
CA GLU A 52 -0.84 27.12 -6.55
C GLU A 52 -2.25 27.41 -6.01
N MET A 53 -2.37 27.59 -4.68
CA MET A 53 -3.62 27.92 -3.95
C MET A 53 -4.67 26.79 -3.82
N ARG A 54 -4.35 25.55 -4.10
CA ARG A 54 -5.22 24.40 -3.84
C ARG A 54 -4.51 23.35 -3.01
N VAL A 55 -5.06 23.04 -1.85
CA VAL A 55 -4.62 21.91 -1.01
C VAL A 55 -5.49 20.72 -1.38
N THR A 56 -4.89 19.66 -1.88
CA THR A 56 -5.58 18.41 -2.20
C THR A 56 -5.08 17.30 -1.29
N GLN A 57 -5.98 16.68 -0.55
CA GLN A 57 -5.67 15.48 0.23
C GLN A 57 -5.77 14.27 -0.67
N MET A 58 -4.68 13.50 -0.75
CA MET A 58 -4.67 12.23 -1.47
C MET A 58 -3.82 11.19 -0.73
N ASP A 59 -4.09 9.91 -0.95
CA ASP A 59 -3.25 8.85 -0.41
C ASP A 59 -1.91 8.76 -1.14
N ILE A 60 -0.91 8.20 -0.47
CA ILE A 60 0.46 8.15 -0.99
C ILE A 60 0.59 7.33 -2.29
N PHE A 61 -0.20 6.27 -2.46
CA PHE A 61 -0.14 5.46 -3.68
C PHE A 61 -0.77 6.19 -4.86
N SER A 62 -1.87 6.92 -4.64
CA SER A 62 -2.45 7.81 -5.66
C SER A 62 -1.45 8.89 -6.08
N ARG A 63 -0.70 9.45 -5.13
CA ARG A 63 0.33 10.44 -5.44
C ARG A 63 1.47 9.84 -6.26
N LEU A 64 1.96 8.66 -5.89
CA LEU A 64 2.98 7.94 -6.65
C LEU A 64 2.49 7.56 -8.06
N MET A 65 1.24 7.16 -8.18
CA MET A 65 0.63 6.86 -9.48
C MET A 65 0.63 8.07 -10.42
N MET A 66 0.48 9.29 -9.91
CA MET A 66 0.64 10.51 -10.73
C MET A 66 2.04 10.64 -11.33
N ASP A 67 3.05 10.11 -10.65
CA ASP A 67 4.44 10.04 -11.15
C ASP A 67 4.70 8.72 -11.92
N ARG A 68 3.63 7.97 -12.23
CA ARG A 68 3.65 6.69 -12.97
C ARG A 68 4.38 5.57 -12.23
N ILE A 69 4.34 5.60 -10.91
CA ILE A 69 4.92 4.59 -10.03
C ILE A 69 3.78 3.77 -9.41
N LEU A 70 3.79 2.47 -9.66
CA LEU A 70 2.83 1.51 -9.15
C LEU A 70 3.46 0.53 -8.17
N TRP A 71 2.64 -0.05 -7.29
CA TRP A 71 3.08 -1.04 -6.31
C TRP A 71 2.26 -2.32 -6.42
N VAL A 72 2.96 -3.44 -6.57
CA VAL A 72 2.41 -4.80 -6.47
C VAL A 72 2.98 -5.42 -5.20
N ALA A 73 2.25 -5.30 -4.11
CA ALA A 73 2.69 -5.76 -2.80
C ALA A 73 1.71 -6.77 -2.18
N GLY A 74 2.26 -7.85 -1.62
CA GLY A 74 1.48 -8.91 -0.99
C GLY A 74 0.99 -10.00 -1.96
N PRO A 75 0.05 -10.87 -1.50
CA PRO A 75 -0.43 -12.02 -2.30
C PRO A 75 -1.19 -11.59 -3.55
N VAL A 76 -0.88 -12.22 -4.68
CA VAL A 76 -1.59 -12.03 -5.95
C VAL A 76 -3.00 -12.61 -5.85
N ASN A 77 -4.01 -11.78 -6.02
CA ASN A 77 -5.43 -12.13 -5.99
C ASN A 77 -6.25 -11.32 -7.01
N ASP A 78 -7.54 -11.63 -7.13
CA ASP A 78 -8.41 -10.98 -8.11
C ASP A 78 -8.57 -9.46 -7.85
N GLN A 79 -8.58 -9.03 -6.58
CA GLN A 79 -8.70 -7.61 -6.24
C GLN A 79 -7.46 -6.83 -6.68
N MET A 80 -6.26 -7.30 -6.32
CA MET A 80 -5.00 -6.69 -6.76
C MET A 80 -4.93 -6.63 -8.29
N SER A 81 -5.26 -7.74 -8.95
CA SER A 81 -5.27 -7.84 -10.40
C SER A 81 -6.18 -6.80 -11.04
N THR A 82 -7.42 -6.68 -10.57
CA THR A 82 -8.38 -5.72 -11.11
C THR A 82 -7.91 -4.27 -10.94
N VAL A 83 -7.39 -3.94 -9.76
CA VAL A 83 -6.89 -2.58 -9.47
C VAL A 83 -5.69 -2.24 -10.34
N LEU A 84 -4.70 -3.14 -10.42
CA LEU A 84 -3.50 -2.91 -11.23
C LEU A 84 -3.83 -2.76 -12.71
N GLN A 85 -4.68 -3.61 -13.25
CA GLN A 85 -5.12 -3.50 -14.65
C GLN A 85 -5.77 -2.15 -14.93
N ALA A 86 -6.66 -1.68 -14.05
CA ALA A 86 -7.29 -0.38 -14.19
C ALA A 86 -6.28 0.77 -14.14
N GLN A 87 -5.29 0.68 -13.23
CA GLN A 87 -4.22 1.69 -13.12
C GLN A 87 -3.33 1.73 -14.37
N LEU A 88 -2.93 0.57 -14.89
CA LEU A 88 -2.13 0.49 -16.12
C LEU A 88 -2.87 1.09 -17.32
N MET A 89 -4.12 0.71 -17.53
CA MET A 89 -4.94 1.25 -18.61
C MET A 89 -5.20 2.75 -18.45
N PHE A 90 -5.40 3.22 -17.24
CA PHE A 90 -5.57 4.64 -16.96
C PHE A 90 -4.31 5.44 -17.30
N LEU A 91 -3.15 4.98 -16.86
CA LEU A 91 -1.88 5.66 -17.12
C LEU A 91 -1.52 5.67 -18.61
N ASP A 92 -1.71 4.54 -19.29
CA ASP A 92 -1.46 4.42 -20.73
C ASP A 92 -2.36 5.36 -21.55
N ASN A 93 -3.63 5.49 -21.14
CA ASN A 93 -4.58 6.38 -21.81
C ASN A 93 -4.32 7.88 -21.57
N LEU A 94 -3.67 8.23 -20.44
CA LEU A 94 -3.28 9.61 -20.16
C LEU A 94 -2.11 10.06 -21.04
N GLU A 95 -1.09 9.25 -21.14
CA GLU A 95 0.12 9.55 -21.87
C GLU A 95 0.91 8.26 -22.14
N GLU A 96 1.39 8.06 -23.35
CA GLU A 96 2.28 6.95 -23.70
C GLU A 96 3.71 7.27 -23.21
N ARG A 97 4.02 6.85 -21.99
CA ARG A 97 5.30 7.05 -21.32
C ARG A 97 5.56 5.91 -20.33
N ASP A 98 6.81 5.65 -20.01
CA ASP A 98 7.23 4.57 -19.12
C ASP A 98 6.48 4.55 -17.78
N ILE A 99 6.16 3.35 -17.31
CA ILE A 99 5.56 3.08 -16.01
C ILE A 99 6.57 2.28 -15.20
N ILE A 100 6.81 2.68 -13.95
CA ILE A 100 7.65 1.95 -13.01
C ILE A 100 6.76 1.17 -12.07
N MET A 101 7.02 -0.14 -11.93
CA MET A 101 6.23 -1.01 -11.07
C MET A 101 7.14 -1.67 -10.03
N HIS A 102 6.93 -1.35 -8.76
CA HIS A 102 7.61 -2.00 -7.64
C HIS A 102 6.90 -3.29 -7.27
N VAL A 103 7.66 -4.37 -7.12
CA VAL A 103 7.14 -5.70 -6.82
C VAL A 103 7.71 -6.20 -5.50
N ASP A 104 6.81 -6.59 -4.59
CA ASP A 104 7.11 -7.30 -3.34
C ASP A 104 5.99 -8.31 -3.06
N SER A 105 6.05 -9.47 -3.72
CA SER A 105 4.96 -10.45 -3.70
C SER A 105 5.48 -11.89 -3.54
N PRO A 106 4.87 -12.68 -2.66
CA PRO A 106 5.11 -14.12 -2.58
C PRO A 106 4.44 -14.92 -3.73
N GLY A 107 3.71 -14.23 -4.61
CA GLY A 107 2.86 -14.85 -5.62
C GLY A 107 1.44 -15.10 -5.11
N GLY A 108 0.70 -15.98 -5.79
CA GLY A 108 -0.68 -16.30 -5.45
C GLY A 108 -1.47 -16.88 -6.63
N SER A 109 -2.64 -16.31 -6.92
CA SER A 109 -3.52 -16.78 -8.00
C SER A 109 -2.86 -16.63 -9.36
N VAL A 110 -2.62 -17.76 -10.03
CA VAL A 110 -2.05 -17.80 -11.39
C VAL A 110 -2.96 -17.08 -12.39
N LYS A 111 -4.28 -17.31 -12.31
CA LYS A 111 -5.26 -16.64 -13.16
C LYS A 111 -5.16 -15.12 -13.03
N SER A 112 -5.12 -14.62 -11.80
CA SER A 112 -5.05 -13.18 -11.52
C SER A 112 -3.72 -12.58 -11.99
N GLY A 113 -2.61 -13.30 -11.79
CA GLY A 113 -1.31 -12.90 -12.28
C GLY A 113 -1.21 -12.86 -13.80
N LEU A 114 -1.71 -13.89 -14.49
CA LEU A 114 -1.73 -13.90 -15.95
C LEU A 114 -2.56 -12.75 -16.53
N SER A 115 -3.71 -12.43 -15.92
CA SER A 115 -4.51 -11.29 -16.39
C SER A 115 -3.81 -9.94 -16.20
N MET A 116 -2.95 -9.78 -15.18
CA MET A 116 -2.08 -8.62 -15.06
C MET A 116 -1.04 -8.57 -16.19
N VAL A 117 -0.38 -9.69 -16.47
CA VAL A 117 0.61 -9.80 -17.58
C VAL A 117 -0.04 -9.53 -18.94
N ASP A 118 -1.27 -9.98 -19.16
CA ASP A 118 -1.99 -9.70 -20.39
C ASP A 118 -2.20 -8.21 -20.61
N VAL A 119 -2.58 -7.47 -19.56
CA VAL A 119 -2.74 -6.01 -19.65
C VAL A 119 -1.39 -5.30 -19.77
N MET A 120 -0.33 -5.79 -19.10
CA MET A 120 1.01 -5.26 -19.28
C MET A 120 1.49 -5.36 -20.75
N ASN A 121 1.12 -6.45 -21.44
CA ASN A 121 1.42 -6.64 -22.86
C ASN A 121 0.47 -5.86 -23.80
N TYR A 122 -0.71 -5.49 -23.31
CA TYR A 122 -1.72 -4.77 -24.09
C TYR A 122 -1.47 -3.28 -24.16
N VAL A 123 -1.04 -2.67 -23.05
CA VAL A 123 -0.73 -1.23 -22.99
C VAL A 123 0.49 -0.90 -23.86
N LYS A 124 0.56 0.33 -24.36
CA LYS A 124 1.65 0.80 -25.22
C LYS A 124 2.84 1.32 -24.42
N SER A 125 2.57 1.82 -23.22
CA SER A 125 3.60 2.31 -22.30
C SER A 125 4.56 1.19 -21.92
N ASP A 126 5.86 1.43 -21.98
CA ASP A 126 6.85 0.48 -21.49
C ASP A 126 6.76 0.35 -19.96
N ILE A 127 6.79 -0.89 -19.47
CA ILE A 127 6.69 -1.18 -18.03
C ILE A 127 8.02 -1.72 -17.53
N SER A 128 8.64 -0.96 -16.63
CA SER A 128 9.85 -1.37 -15.92
C SER A 128 9.49 -1.90 -14.53
N THR A 129 9.96 -3.10 -14.19
CA THR A 129 9.72 -3.70 -12.87
C THR A 129 10.95 -3.60 -11.98
N ILE A 130 10.74 -3.26 -10.71
CA ILE A 130 11.77 -3.21 -9.67
C ILE A 130 11.36 -4.16 -8.55
N ASN A 131 12.14 -5.20 -8.30
CA ASN A 131 11.94 -6.05 -7.14
C ASN A 131 12.44 -5.34 -5.88
N THR A 132 11.53 -5.02 -4.95
CA THR A 132 11.83 -4.30 -3.71
C THR A 132 11.86 -5.19 -2.47
N GLY A 133 11.56 -6.46 -2.62
CA GLY A 133 11.58 -7.43 -1.53
C GLY A 133 11.61 -8.84 -2.11
N MET A 134 10.45 -9.31 -2.52
CA MET A 134 10.27 -10.65 -3.08
C MET A 134 9.50 -10.58 -4.40
N ALA A 135 9.92 -11.36 -5.38
CA ALA A 135 9.16 -11.67 -6.57
C ALA A 135 9.19 -13.20 -6.74
N ALA A 136 8.25 -13.87 -6.09
CA ALA A 136 8.21 -15.33 -6.02
C ALA A 136 6.95 -15.90 -6.65
N SER A 137 7.04 -17.12 -7.21
CA SER A 137 5.92 -17.81 -7.84
C SER A 137 5.25 -16.94 -8.92
N MET A 138 4.00 -16.51 -8.71
CA MET A 138 3.26 -15.63 -9.62
C MET A 138 3.47 -14.13 -9.37
N GLY A 139 4.36 -13.80 -8.45
CA GLY A 139 4.75 -12.41 -8.10
C GLY A 139 5.84 -11.81 -8.98
#